data_5a329fe3437c74bc5abf80fc2adc2b01
#
_entry.id   5a329fe3437c74bc5abf80fc2adc2b01
#
_cell.length_a   1.000
_cell.length_b   1.000
_cell.length_c   1.000
_cell.angle_alpha   90.00
_cell.angle_beta   90.00
_cell.angle_gamma   90.00
#
_symmetry.space_group_name_H-M   'P 1'
#
loop_
_entity.id
_entity.type
_entity.pdbx_description
1 polymer ?
#
loop_
_entity_poly.entity_id
_entity_poly.type
_entity_poly.pdbx_seq_one_letter_code
_entity_poly.pdbx_strand_id
1 'polypeptide(L)'
;MNERRADVVIVGGGLAGLTLALQLRQRVPELRISVLERHAHPVREAAFKVGESSVEIGAHYFAEVLGLREHLDTEQIRKFGFRFFFSDRREDLDRCTELGVSQLLPTPSWQIDRGRFENFLGTRARALGVEFLDASTVRGIDLADDDGHHCVRYARDGVEAALHARWVVDASGRAGLLKRKLGLAQDNAHRANAVWWRVDGHIDPNAWSQDNAWLQRCTPPDRWRSTNHMCGPGYWFWMIPLSSGAHSLGIVCDTTLHPLETMNSHDKAMAWLRTHQPQIARTLEHSAYAVQDFMFLRDFSYGCKHVFSAQRWALTGEAGVFLDPFYSPGNDFIAISNTYICELIALERDGRNIAPYATLYQQLYFSFYENTLTLYQDQYPLFGDAQVMPVKVIWDYTYYWSLLAPLYCSGRTTNVAVLGQLRPAFEQARALNLGVQALLRNWGAANRAQDAVVIEGRLLDQYLIDWFHELNRALHDRLDDAAFVARLHDNVAHMATLASEILERAHARHPALADHGLTVYSSAPGPAPILSAAWYADAA
;
A
#
# COMPACT_ATOMS: atom_id res chain seq x y z
N MET A 1 -1.06 -18.10 38.74
CA MET A 1 -0.67 -17.56 37.43
C MET A 1 0.77 -17.06 37.55
N ASN A 2 1.62 -17.41 36.60
CA ASN A 2 3.01 -16.91 36.58
C ASN A 2 2.98 -15.46 36.06
N GLU A 3 3.16 -14.48 36.91
CA GLU A 3 3.16 -13.06 36.55
C GLU A 3 4.55 -12.64 36.05
N ARG A 4 4.61 -12.13 34.84
CA ARG A 4 5.84 -11.68 34.18
C ARG A 4 5.70 -10.19 33.83
N ARG A 5 6.82 -9.47 33.72
CA ARG A 5 6.84 -8.05 33.40
C ARG A 5 7.62 -7.78 32.12
N ALA A 6 7.07 -6.96 31.27
CA ALA A 6 7.70 -6.37 30.09
C ALA A 6 7.56 -4.84 30.12
N ASP A 7 8.35 -4.14 29.35
CA ASP A 7 8.14 -2.70 29.14
C ASP A 7 7.10 -2.49 28.03
N VAL A 8 7.15 -3.34 26.97
CA VAL A 8 6.21 -3.33 25.85
C VAL A 8 5.73 -4.75 25.57
N VAL A 9 4.41 -4.93 25.51
CA VAL A 9 3.79 -6.14 24.97
C VAL A 9 3.16 -5.84 23.62
N ILE A 10 3.57 -6.60 22.60
CA ILE A 10 3.02 -6.53 21.25
C ILE A 10 2.15 -7.76 21.02
N VAL A 11 0.88 -7.55 20.69
CA VAL A 11 -0.09 -8.60 20.45
C VAL A 11 -0.22 -8.85 18.96
N GLY A 12 0.36 -9.94 18.49
CA GLY A 12 0.47 -10.34 17.08
C GLY A 12 1.93 -10.34 16.59
N GLY A 13 2.40 -11.50 16.17
CA GLY A 13 3.75 -11.74 15.62
C GLY A 13 3.78 -11.83 14.10
N GLY A 14 2.86 -11.13 13.41
CA GLY A 14 2.93 -10.91 11.97
C GLY A 14 3.85 -9.75 11.60
N LEU A 15 3.80 -9.32 10.32
CA LEU A 15 4.68 -8.28 9.79
C LEU A 15 4.69 -7.01 10.65
N ALA A 16 3.52 -6.46 11.00
CA ALA A 16 3.45 -5.22 11.77
C ALA A 16 4.08 -5.34 13.16
N GLY A 17 3.78 -6.43 13.89
CA GLY A 17 4.28 -6.61 15.24
C GLY A 17 5.78 -6.93 15.30
N LEU A 18 6.27 -7.79 14.40
CA LEU A 18 7.70 -8.14 14.36
C LEU A 18 8.56 -6.97 13.92
N THR A 19 8.12 -6.20 12.91
CA THR A 19 8.87 -5.01 12.47
C THR A 19 8.87 -3.91 13.52
N LEU A 20 7.77 -3.73 14.27
CA LEU A 20 7.75 -2.84 15.44
C LEU A 20 8.74 -3.29 16.52
N ALA A 21 8.76 -4.59 16.84
CA ALA A 21 9.69 -5.12 17.84
C ALA A 21 11.16 -4.88 17.46
N LEU A 22 11.50 -5.06 16.17
CA LEU A 22 12.84 -4.78 15.66
C LEU A 22 13.19 -3.29 15.76
N GLN A 23 12.29 -2.42 15.33
CA GLN A 23 12.50 -0.97 15.39
C GLN A 23 12.67 -0.46 16.82
N LEU A 24 11.85 -0.96 17.75
CA LEU A 24 11.98 -0.64 19.18
C LEU A 24 13.34 -1.09 19.75
N ARG A 25 13.79 -2.30 19.42
CA ARG A 25 15.11 -2.80 19.86
C ARG A 25 16.27 -1.99 19.33
N GLN A 26 16.15 -1.45 18.11
CA GLN A 26 17.15 -0.56 17.54
C GLN A 26 17.13 0.83 18.17
N ARG A 27 15.93 1.38 18.41
CA ARG A 27 15.75 2.74 18.92
C ARG A 27 16.02 2.85 20.43
N VAL A 28 15.62 1.82 21.20
CA VAL A 28 15.70 1.77 22.67
C VAL A 28 16.15 0.35 23.10
N PRO A 29 17.47 0.05 23.01
CA PRO A 29 18.00 -1.32 23.15
C PRO A 29 17.72 -1.99 24.50
N GLU A 30 17.46 -1.24 25.56
CA GLU A 30 17.23 -1.76 26.91
C GLU A 30 15.79 -2.15 27.21
N LEU A 31 14.83 -1.89 26.30
CA LEU A 31 13.43 -2.28 26.51
C LEU A 31 13.27 -3.80 26.59
N ARG A 32 12.50 -4.26 27.54
CA ARG A 32 12.01 -5.65 27.61
C ARG A 32 10.76 -5.74 26.76
N ILE A 33 10.88 -6.35 25.58
CA ILE A 33 9.81 -6.48 24.59
C ILE A 33 9.36 -7.93 24.56
N SER A 34 8.05 -8.17 24.76
CA SER A 34 7.43 -9.47 24.56
C SER A 34 6.42 -9.40 23.40
N VAL A 35 6.53 -10.31 22.45
CA VAL A 35 5.60 -10.47 21.32
C VAL A 35 4.81 -11.74 21.51
N LEU A 36 3.48 -11.64 21.50
CA LEU A 36 2.56 -12.77 21.61
C LEU A 36 1.99 -13.12 20.23
N GLU A 37 2.24 -14.32 19.73
CA GLU A 37 1.71 -14.80 18.45
C GLU A 37 0.94 -16.12 18.63
N ARG A 38 -0.28 -16.17 18.09
CA ARG A 38 -1.16 -17.35 18.22
C ARG A 38 -0.69 -18.57 17.45
N HIS A 39 -0.01 -18.35 16.33
CA HIS A 39 0.53 -19.42 15.49
C HIS A 39 1.93 -19.80 15.95
N ALA A 40 2.26 -21.08 15.84
CA ALA A 40 3.63 -21.55 16.02
C ALA A 40 4.51 -21.03 14.86
N HIS A 41 5.76 -20.71 15.16
CA HIS A 41 6.78 -20.37 14.17
C HIS A 41 7.79 -21.51 14.02
N PRO A 42 8.26 -21.77 12.80
CA PRO A 42 7.99 -21.04 11.55
C PRO A 42 6.56 -21.26 11.03
N VAL A 43 5.98 -20.20 10.46
CA VAL A 43 4.69 -20.28 9.75
C VAL A 43 4.90 -20.89 8.35
N ARG A 44 3.82 -21.41 7.75
CA ARG A 44 3.87 -21.92 6.36
C ARG A 44 4.14 -20.76 5.41
N GLU A 45 4.94 -21.01 4.37
CA GLU A 45 5.28 -20.00 3.35
C GLU A 45 4.02 -19.56 2.58
N ALA A 46 3.24 -20.49 2.07
CA ALA A 46 1.90 -20.21 1.55
C ALA A 46 0.91 -20.04 2.73
N ALA A 47 0.77 -18.83 3.24
CA ALA A 47 0.18 -18.59 4.54
C ALA A 47 -1.14 -17.82 4.51
N PHE A 48 -1.90 -17.83 3.42
CA PHE A 48 -3.19 -17.12 3.26
C PHE A 48 -3.07 -15.60 3.51
N LYS A 49 -1.90 -15.01 3.27
CA LYS A 49 -1.61 -13.61 3.56
C LYS A 49 -1.60 -12.78 2.26
N VAL A 50 -1.90 -11.51 2.40
CA VAL A 50 -1.77 -10.48 1.36
C VAL A 50 -0.79 -9.41 1.82
N GLY A 51 -0.47 -8.43 0.95
CA GLY A 51 0.54 -7.40 1.22
C GLY A 51 1.93 -7.88 0.82
N GLU A 52 1.99 -8.59 -0.30
CA GLU A 52 3.19 -9.20 -0.88
C GLU A 52 3.97 -8.25 -1.79
N SER A 53 3.41 -7.09 -2.11
CA SER A 53 4.08 -6.04 -2.88
C SER A 53 4.41 -4.87 -1.95
N SER A 54 5.65 -4.39 -1.98
CA SER A 54 6.05 -3.15 -1.32
C SER A 54 6.10 -1.98 -2.30
N VAL A 55 5.94 -0.77 -1.77
CA VAL A 55 6.23 0.50 -2.43
C VAL A 55 7.24 1.28 -1.60
N GLU A 56 7.61 2.48 -2.01
CA GLU A 56 8.81 3.17 -1.56
C GLU A 56 8.91 3.32 -0.04
N ILE A 57 7.83 3.70 0.66
CA ILE A 57 7.87 3.87 2.13
C ILE A 57 8.07 2.53 2.83
N GLY A 58 7.28 1.51 2.49
CA GLY A 58 7.41 0.18 3.08
C GLY A 58 8.76 -0.45 2.76
N ALA A 59 9.23 -0.29 1.53
CA ALA A 59 10.54 -0.75 1.09
C ALA A 59 11.69 -0.05 1.84
N HIS A 60 11.63 1.28 1.97
CA HIS A 60 12.58 2.07 2.75
C HIS A 60 12.55 1.67 4.24
N TYR A 61 11.37 1.45 4.79
CA TYR A 61 11.22 0.99 6.18
C TYR A 61 11.95 -0.33 6.41
N PHE A 62 11.72 -1.32 5.56
CA PHE A 62 12.39 -2.63 5.71
C PHE A 62 13.89 -2.53 5.44
N ALA A 63 14.29 -1.89 4.33
CA ALA A 63 15.68 -1.85 3.89
C ALA A 63 16.56 -0.95 4.74
N GLU A 64 16.12 0.29 5.02
CA GLU A 64 16.95 1.33 5.64
C GLU A 64 16.66 1.46 7.14
N VAL A 65 15.40 1.64 7.52
CA VAL A 65 15.04 1.86 8.94
C VAL A 65 15.33 0.61 9.77
N LEU A 66 14.96 -0.58 9.26
CA LEU A 66 15.20 -1.86 9.95
C LEU A 66 16.55 -2.51 9.59
N GLY A 67 17.26 -1.99 8.57
CA GLY A 67 18.55 -2.52 8.13
C GLY A 67 18.48 -3.94 7.52
N LEU A 68 17.39 -4.25 6.81
CA LEU A 68 17.14 -5.60 6.26
C LEU A 68 17.42 -5.69 4.76
N ARG A 69 18.16 -4.74 4.18
CA ARG A 69 18.43 -4.67 2.74
C ARG A 69 19.03 -5.97 2.20
N GLU A 70 20.01 -6.54 2.89
CA GLU A 70 20.66 -7.80 2.47
C GLU A 70 19.64 -8.92 2.28
N HIS A 71 18.73 -9.12 3.25
CA HIS A 71 17.68 -10.12 3.13
C HIS A 71 16.73 -9.84 1.95
N LEU A 72 16.38 -8.56 1.75
CA LEU A 72 15.49 -8.17 0.64
C LEU A 72 16.14 -8.44 -0.72
N ASP A 73 17.42 -8.15 -0.86
CA ASP A 73 18.14 -8.31 -2.12
C ASP A 73 18.47 -9.79 -2.44
N THR A 74 18.64 -10.65 -1.41
CA THR A 74 19.01 -12.06 -1.59
C THR A 74 17.83 -13.02 -1.55
N GLU A 75 16.78 -12.72 -0.75
CA GLU A 75 15.70 -13.66 -0.44
C GLU A 75 14.33 -13.20 -0.96
N GLN A 76 14.23 -11.99 -1.53
CA GLN A 76 13.00 -11.45 -2.09
C GLN A 76 13.20 -11.06 -3.56
N ILE A 77 12.13 -10.80 -4.29
CA ILE A 77 12.22 -10.42 -5.69
C ILE A 77 12.27 -8.90 -5.83
N ARG A 78 13.35 -8.36 -6.42
CA ARG A 78 13.41 -6.95 -6.79
C ARG A 78 12.28 -6.62 -7.75
N LYS A 79 11.38 -5.72 -7.35
CA LYS A 79 10.19 -5.35 -8.10
C LYS A 79 10.55 -4.50 -9.31
N PHE A 80 9.91 -4.79 -10.47
CA PHE A 80 10.00 -4.00 -11.69
C PHE A 80 8.83 -3.00 -11.78
N GLY A 81 8.58 -2.26 -10.70
CA GLY A 81 7.47 -1.33 -10.55
C GLY A 81 6.08 -1.99 -10.56
N PHE A 82 5.06 -1.15 -10.62
CA PHE A 82 3.73 -1.58 -11.01
C PHE A 82 3.60 -1.60 -12.53
N ARG A 83 2.71 -2.47 -13.01
CA ARG A 83 2.37 -2.55 -14.42
C ARG A 83 0.87 -2.76 -14.54
N PHE A 84 0.23 -1.89 -15.30
CA PHE A 84 -1.21 -1.89 -15.47
C PHE A 84 -1.55 -2.16 -16.93
N PHE A 85 -2.56 -2.99 -17.14
CA PHE A 85 -3.16 -3.25 -18.44
C PHE A 85 -4.63 -2.83 -18.36
N PHE A 86 -5.02 -1.83 -19.13
CA PHE A 86 -6.37 -1.26 -19.11
C PHE A 86 -7.13 -1.71 -20.33
N SER A 87 -8.28 -2.36 -20.13
CA SER A 87 -9.18 -2.72 -21.20
C SER A 87 -10.63 -2.81 -20.69
N ASP A 88 -11.54 -2.21 -21.41
CA ASP A 88 -12.97 -2.38 -21.23
C ASP A 88 -13.54 -3.52 -22.12
N ARG A 89 -12.77 -4.04 -23.06
CA ARG A 89 -13.15 -5.04 -24.08
C ARG A 89 -12.57 -6.44 -23.87
N ARG A 90 -11.89 -6.72 -22.80
CA ARG A 90 -11.29 -8.03 -22.48
C ARG A 90 -10.27 -8.50 -23.55
N GLU A 91 -9.45 -7.58 -24.04
CA GLU A 91 -8.38 -7.85 -25.00
C GLU A 91 -7.25 -8.68 -24.38
N ASP A 92 -6.47 -9.37 -25.22
CA ASP A 92 -5.21 -9.99 -24.81
C ASP A 92 -4.19 -8.90 -24.41
N LEU A 93 -3.22 -9.21 -23.52
CA LEU A 93 -2.35 -8.21 -22.90
C LEU A 93 -1.58 -7.34 -23.89
N ASP A 94 -1.14 -7.92 -25.01
CA ASP A 94 -0.40 -7.20 -26.04
C ASP A 94 -1.25 -6.21 -26.85
N ARG A 95 -2.57 -6.25 -26.67
CA ARG A 95 -3.56 -5.33 -27.25
C ARG A 95 -4.12 -4.33 -26.26
N CYS A 96 -3.91 -4.53 -24.96
CA CYS A 96 -4.30 -3.57 -23.94
C CYS A 96 -3.41 -2.32 -23.96
N THR A 97 -3.94 -1.20 -23.48
CA THR A 97 -3.08 -0.08 -23.08
C THR A 97 -2.28 -0.48 -21.85
N GLU A 98 -0.97 -0.55 -22.01
CA GLU A 98 -0.01 -0.89 -20.96
C GLU A 98 0.58 0.39 -20.36
N LEU A 99 0.54 0.52 -19.04
CA LEU A 99 1.22 1.57 -18.29
C LEU A 99 2.23 0.92 -17.35
N GLY A 100 3.49 1.32 -17.42
CA GLY A 100 4.54 0.77 -16.57
C GLY A 100 5.88 1.42 -16.88
N VAL A 101 6.94 0.84 -16.32
CA VAL A 101 8.31 1.28 -16.58
C VAL A 101 9.02 0.33 -17.54
N SER A 102 9.86 0.87 -18.43
CA SER A 102 10.73 0.07 -19.30
C SER A 102 12.06 -0.30 -18.64
N GLN A 103 12.43 0.37 -17.55
CA GLN A 103 13.63 0.14 -16.75
C GLN A 103 13.33 0.20 -15.26
N LEU A 104 14.22 -0.30 -14.42
CA LEU A 104 14.09 -0.22 -12.97
C LEU A 104 14.10 1.23 -12.49
N LEU A 105 13.16 1.57 -11.61
CA LEU A 105 13.16 2.86 -10.94
C LEU A 105 14.36 2.99 -9.98
N PRO A 106 14.88 4.20 -9.76
CA PRO A 106 16.00 4.46 -8.86
C PRO A 106 15.74 3.99 -7.43
N THR A 107 14.56 4.29 -6.90
CA THR A 107 14.16 3.85 -5.56
C THR A 107 13.69 2.41 -5.60
N PRO A 108 14.35 1.51 -4.87
CA PRO A 108 14.05 0.09 -4.87
C PRO A 108 12.76 -0.25 -4.13
N SER A 109 12.04 -1.25 -4.64
CA SER A 109 10.97 -1.95 -3.95
C SER A 109 11.03 -3.45 -4.26
N TRP A 110 10.33 -4.27 -3.47
CA TRP A 110 10.40 -5.73 -3.59
C TRP A 110 9.02 -6.36 -3.54
N GLN A 111 8.89 -7.50 -4.22
CA GLN A 111 7.82 -8.45 -3.97
C GLN A 111 8.23 -9.29 -2.76
N ILE A 112 7.39 -9.32 -1.76
CA ILE A 112 7.68 -9.92 -0.45
C ILE A 112 6.95 -11.25 -0.30
N ASP A 113 7.68 -12.35 -0.25
CA ASP A 113 7.11 -13.62 0.21
C ASP A 113 6.86 -13.55 1.71
N ARG A 114 5.61 -13.32 2.08
CA ARG A 114 5.21 -12.98 3.45
C ARG A 114 5.54 -14.08 4.46
N GLY A 115 5.39 -15.34 4.08
CA GLY A 115 5.71 -16.45 4.98
C GLY A 115 7.20 -16.53 5.27
N ARG A 116 8.03 -16.45 4.24
CA ARG A 116 9.49 -16.40 4.37
C ARG A 116 9.96 -15.20 5.17
N PHE A 117 9.45 -14.03 4.84
CA PHE A 117 9.87 -12.80 5.50
C PHE A 117 9.48 -12.78 6.98
N GLU A 118 8.26 -13.19 7.35
CA GLU A 118 7.83 -13.24 8.74
C GLU A 118 8.61 -14.29 9.55
N ASN A 119 8.97 -15.43 8.96
CA ASN A 119 9.85 -16.42 9.59
C ASN A 119 11.26 -15.86 9.86
N PHE A 120 11.82 -15.15 8.90
CA PHE A 120 13.09 -14.44 9.07
C PHE A 120 13.00 -13.39 10.18
N LEU A 121 11.95 -12.54 10.17
CA LEU A 121 11.74 -11.52 11.20
C LEU A 121 11.60 -12.13 12.60
N GLY A 122 10.86 -13.23 12.74
CA GLY A 122 10.72 -13.95 14.01
C GLY A 122 12.05 -14.48 14.55
N THR A 123 12.87 -15.05 13.68
CA THR A 123 14.24 -15.50 14.01
C THR A 123 15.12 -14.31 14.41
N ARG A 124 15.06 -13.22 13.65
CA ARG A 124 15.83 -12.00 13.92
C ARG A 124 15.42 -11.34 15.23
N ALA A 125 14.12 -11.30 15.53
CA ALA A 125 13.62 -10.75 16.79
C ALA A 125 14.17 -11.51 18.00
N ARG A 126 14.13 -12.85 17.97
CA ARG A 126 14.74 -13.69 19.02
C ARG A 126 16.26 -13.44 19.18
N ALA A 127 16.97 -13.36 18.06
CA ALA A 127 18.41 -13.08 18.06
C ALA A 127 18.77 -11.71 18.68
N LEU A 128 17.86 -10.74 18.56
CA LEU A 128 18.01 -9.41 19.19
C LEU A 128 17.48 -9.34 20.63
N GLY A 129 17.10 -10.48 21.22
CA GLY A 129 16.64 -10.55 22.61
C GLY A 129 15.19 -10.11 22.82
N VAL A 130 14.36 -10.10 21.78
CA VAL A 130 12.91 -9.96 21.92
C VAL A 130 12.34 -11.30 22.42
N GLU A 131 11.53 -11.27 23.46
CA GLU A 131 10.81 -12.43 23.95
C GLU A 131 9.64 -12.76 22.99
N PHE A 132 9.90 -13.60 21.99
CA PHE A 132 8.89 -13.99 21.02
C PHE A 132 8.19 -15.27 21.47
N LEU A 133 6.97 -15.12 22.01
CA LEU A 133 6.11 -16.15 22.53
C LEU A 133 5.12 -16.58 21.44
N ASP A 134 5.55 -17.45 20.55
CA ASP A 134 4.69 -18.10 19.56
C ASP A 134 3.78 -19.16 20.18
N ALA A 135 2.81 -19.69 19.44
CA ALA A 135 1.76 -20.59 19.93
C ALA A 135 1.04 -20.05 21.20
N SER A 136 0.94 -18.72 21.33
CA SER A 136 0.39 -18.02 22.49
C SER A 136 -0.88 -17.27 22.12
N THR A 137 -2.02 -17.75 22.57
CA THR A 137 -3.33 -17.13 22.28
C THR A 137 -3.70 -16.14 23.37
N VAL A 138 -3.79 -14.84 23.01
CA VAL A 138 -4.28 -13.80 23.92
C VAL A 138 -5.75 -14.02 24.24
N ARG A 139 -6.08 -14.03 25.54
CA ARG A 139 -7.42 -14.25 26.09
C ARG A 139 -8.08 -12.96 26.55
N GLY A 140 -7.29 -11.96 26.94
CA GLY A 140 -7.80 -10.68 27.39
C GLY A 140 -6.69 -9.66 27.56
N ILE A 141 -7.05 -8.40 27.42
CA ILE A 141 -6.18 -7.24 27.63
C ILE A 141 -6.90 -6.32 28.58
N ASP A 142 -6.33 -6.05 29.76
CA ASP A 142 -6.89 -5.09 30.71
C ASP A 142 -5.97 -3.88 30.74
N LEU A 143 -6.53 -2.75 30.29
CA LEU A 143 -5.83 -1.47 30.29
C LEU A 143 -5.89 -0.89 31.71
N ALA A 144 -4.75 -0.43 32.18
CA ALA A 144 -4.67 0.27 33.45
C ALA A 144 -4.99 1.76 33.24
N ASP A 145 -5.59 2.34 34.26
CA ASP A 145 -5.74 3.77 34.39
C ASP A 145 -4.42 4.38 34.88
N ASP A 146 -4.15 5.63 34.56
CA ASP A 146 -3.01 6.42 34.98
C ASP A 146 -1.62 5.74 34.76
N ASP A 147 -0.77 5.72 35.79
CA ASP A 147 0.61 5.19 35.74
C ASP A 147 0.72 3.68 35.97
N GLY A 148 -0.40 2.96 36.01
CA GLY A 148 -0.43 1.51 36.19
C GLY A 148 0.18 0.73 35.01
N HIS A 149 0.32 -0.57 35.19
CA HIS A 149 0.72 -1.50 34.15
C HIS A 149 -0.52 -2.19 33.57
N HIS A 150 -0.60 -2.21 32.24
CA HIS A 150 -1.59 -3.01 31.54
C HIS A 150 -1.36 -4.51 31.80
N CYS A 151 -2.40 -5.34 31.74
CA CYS A 151 -2.32 -6.78 31.90
C CYS A 151 -2.80 -7.48 30.64
N VAL A 152 -1.94 -8.31 30.03
CA VAL A 152 -2.27 -9.16 28.88
C VAL A 152 -2.30 -10.61 29.33
N ARG A 153 -3.49 -11.20 29.38
CA ARG A 153 -3.68 -12.63 29.69
C ARG A 153 -3.61 -13.46 28.42
N TYR A 154 -2.89 -14.55 28.46
CA TYR A 154 -2.72 -15.45 27.33
C TYR A 154 -2.65 -16.91 27.79
N ALA A 155 -2.88 -17.83 26.86
CA ALA A 155 -2.69 -19.26 27.06
C ALA A 155 -1.63 -19.78 26.09
N ARG A 156 -0.68 -20.55 26.59
CA ARG A 156 0.35 -21.24 25.82
C ARG A 156 0.44 -22.69 26.31
N ASP A 157 0.42 -23.66 25.40
CA ASP A 157 0.46 -25.09 25.73
C ASP A 157 -0.58 -25.52 26.79
N GLY A 158 -1.76 -24.89 26.73
CA GLY A 158 -2.84 -25.14 27.69
C GLY A 158 -2.66 -24.46 29.07
N VAL A 159 -1.55 -23.76 29.30
CA VAL A 159 -1.26 -23.05 30.56
C VAL A 159 -1.60 -21.56 30.42
N GLU A 160 -2.38 -21.04 31.33
CA GLU A 160 -2.70 -19.62 31.42
C GLU A 160 -1.59 -18.85 32.13
N ALA A 161 -1.23 -17.69 31.55
CA ALA A 161 -0.23 -16.77 32.09
C ALA A 161 -0.64 -15.31 31.86
N ALA A 162 0.02 -14.39 32.53
CA ALA A 162 -0.18 -12.96 32.37
C ALA A 162 1.15 -12.21 32.20
N LEU A 163 1.15 -11.21 31.31
CA LEU A 163 2.21 -10.22 31.15
C LEU A 163 1.68 -8.87 31.59
N HIS A 164 2.42 -8.24 32.52
CA HIS A 164 2.19 -6.85 32.93
C HIS A 164 3.15 -5.95 32.18
N ALA A 165 2.64 -4.94 31.48
CA ALA A 165 3.45 -4.07 30.64
C ALA A 165 3.06 -2.60 30.78
N ARG A 166 4.06 -1.73 30.60
CA ARG A 166 3.82 -0.29 30.56
C ARG A 166 3.11 0.12 29.27
N TRP A 167 3.45 -0.55 28.14
CA TRP A 167 2.83 -0.33 26.84
C TRP A 167 2.22 -1.63 26.30
N VAL A 168 1.04 -1.50 25.69
CA VAL A 168 0.43 -2.57 24.90
C VAL A 168 0.16 -2.09 23.48
N VAL A 169 0.67 -2.82 22.50
CA VAL A 169 0.42 -2.54 21.09
C VAL A 169 -0.34 -3.70 20.46
N ASP A 170 -1.51 -3.40 19.89
CA ASP A 170 -2.30 -4.35 19.13
C ASP A 170 -1.83 -4.38 17.66
N ALA A 171 -1.17 -5.45 17.29
CA ALA A 171 -0.74 -5.81 15.94
C ALA A 171 -1.42 -7.11 15.48
N SER A 172 -2.59 -7.46 16.05
CA SER A 172 -3.29 -8.74 15.84
C SER A 172 -3.98 -8.84 14.47
N GLY A 173 -3.69 -7.92 13.55
CA GLY A 173 -4.29 -7.87 12.23
C GLY A 173 -5.81 -7.69 12.31
N ARG A 174 -6.55 -8.32 11.42
CA ARG A 174 -8.03 -8.22 11.36
C ARG A 174 -8.74 -8.70 12.63
N ALA A 175 -8.05 -9.38 13.53
CA ALA A 175 -8.59 -9.71 14.86
C ALA A 175 -8.89 -8.45 15.68
N GLY A 176 -8.07 -7.40 15.61
CA GLY A 176 -8.29 -6.09 16.20
C GLY A 176 -8.75 -6.15 17.66
N LEU A 177 -7.95 -6.79 18.53
CA LEU A 177 -8.40 -7.12 19.89
C LEU A 177 -8.71 -5.88 20.72
N LEU A 178 -7.81 -4.89 20.71
CA LEU A 178 -8.06 -3.61 21.38
C LEU A 178 -9.12 -2.79 20.66
N LYS A 179 -9.10 -2.77 19.32
CA LYS A 179 -10.11 -2.05 18.53
C LYS A 179 -11.51 -2.51 18.89
N ARG A 180 -11.74 -3.83 18.99
CA ARG A 180 -13.04 -4.40 19.41
C ARG A 180 -13.37 -4.11 20.87
N LYS A 181 -12.40 -4.31 21.78
CA LYS A 181 -12.59 -4.05 23.21
C LYS A 181 -13.01 -2.61 23.49
N LEU A 182 -12.41 -1.65 22.78
CA LEU A 182 -12.64 -0.21 23.00
C LEU A 182 -13.73 0.39 22.09
N GLY A 183 -14.37 -0.40 21.23
CA GLY A 183 -15.41 0.08 20.32
C GLY A 183 -14.91 1.09 19.29
N LEU A 184 -13.66 0.92 18.79
CA LEU A 184 -12.98 1.85 17.90
C LEU A 184 -13.25 1.56 16.42
N ALA A 185 -14.00 0.53 16.08
CA ALA A 185 -14.33 0.22 14.70
C ALA A 185 -15.04 1.41 14.04
N GLN A 186 -14.65 1.72 12.81
CA GLN A 186 -15.24 2.76 11.98
C GLN A 186 -15.34 2.25 10.55
N ASP A 187 -16.52 2.34 9.97
CA ASP A 187 -16.72 2.13 8.55
C ASP A 187 -16.10 3.26 7.75
N ASN A 188 -15.71 2.94 6.51
CA ASN A 188 -15.45 3.92 5.48
C ASN A 188 -16.41 3.68 4.29
N ALA A 189 -16.47 4.62 3.36
CA ALA A 189 -17.41 4.52 2.24
C ALA A 189 -16.86 3.68 1.05
N HIS A 190 -15.66 3.09 1.18
CA HIS A 190 -15.10 2.26 0.13
C HIS A 190 -15.59 0.81 0.27
N ARG A 191 -16.36 0.33 -0.72
CA ARG A 191 -16.98 -0.99 -0.74
C ARG A 191 -16.35 -1.86 -1.81
N ALA A 192 -15.47 -2.76 -1.39
CA ALA A 192 -14.80 -3.68 -2.29
C ALA A 192 -14.65 -5.08 -1.69
N ASN A 193 -14.71 -6.10 -2.55
CA ASN A 193 -14.44 -7.48 -2.23
C ASN A 193 -13.09 -7.90 -2.79
N ALA A 194 -12.47 -8.90 -2.17
CA ALA A 194 -11.25 -9.52 -2.67
C ALA A 194 -11.35 -11.04 -2.61
N VAL A 195 -10.84 -11.72 -3.61
CA VAL A 195 -10.55 -13.15 -3.59
C VAL A 195 -9.13 -13.36 -4.08
N TRP A 196 -8.38 -14.27 -3.48
CA TRP A 196 -7.01 -14.53 -3.89
C TRP A 196 -6.59 -15.96 -3.61
N TRP A 197 -5.59 -16.38 -4.35
CA TRP A 197 -4.98 -17.70 -4.21
C TRP A 197 -3.51 -17.67 -4.64
N ARG A 198 -2.76 -18.67 -4.25
CA ARG A 198 -1.42 -18.90 -4.74
C ARG A 198 -1.39 -20.15 -5.59
N VAL A 199 -0.58 -20.10 -6.62
CA VAL A 199 -0.27 -21.25 -7.45
C VAL A 199 1.22 -21.58 -7.36
N ASP A 200 1.54 -22.88 -7.43
CA ASP A 200 2.92 -23.35 -7.51
C ASP A 200 3.39 -23.26 -8.96
N GLY A 201 4.32 -22.35 -9.20
CA GLY A 201 4.91 -22.14 -10.52
C GLY A 201 5.06 -20.67 -10.90
N HIS A 202 5.99 -20.45 -11.83
CA HIS A 202 6.31 -19.14 -12.36
C HIS A 202 5.40 -18.79 -13.53
N ILE A 203 4.82 -17.58 -13.50
CA ILE A 203 4.01 -17.03 -14.58
C ILE A 203 4.76 -15.86 -15.21
N ASP A 204 5.09 -15.98 -16.50
CA ASP A 204 5.70 -14.89 -17.27
C ASP A 204 4.72 -14.36 -18.32
N PRO A 205 4.21 -13.12 -18.19
CA PRO A 205 3.34 -12.51 -19.17
C PRO A 205 3.95 -12.41 -20.57
N ASN A 206 5.28 -12.35 -20.70
CA ASN A 206 5.95 -12.29 -21.98
C ASN A 206 5.72 -13.56 -22.84
N ALA A 207 5.48 -14.69 -22.18
CA ALA A 207 5.16 -15.94 -22.88
C ALA A 207 3.76 -15.94 -23.54
N TRP A 208 2.93 -14.92 -23.28
CA TRP A 208 1.55 -14.85 -23.74
C TRP A 208 1.40 -14.12 -25.07
N SER A 209 2.46 -13.50 -25.57
CA SER A 209 2.46 -12.81 -26.86
C SER A 209 3.51 -13.37 -27.81
N GLN A 210 3.21 -13.32 -29.11
CA GLN A 210 4.14 -13.56 -30.21
C GLN A 210 4.53 -12.26 -30.92
N ASP A 211 4.03 -11.10 -30.45
CA ASP A 211 4.36 -9.80 -31.01
C ASP A 211 5.73 -9.34 -30.50
N ASN A 212 6.73 -9.44 -31.38
CA ASN A 212 8.09 -9.01 -31.07
C ASN A 212 8.18 -7.51 -30.73
N ALA A 213 7.34 -6.66 -31.33
CA ALA A 213 7.32 -5.23 -31.02
C ALA A 213 6.85 -5.00 -29.58
N TRP A 214 5.83 -5.71 -29.13
CA TRP A 214 5.36 -5.66 -27.75
C TRP A 214 6.41 -6.20 -26.77
N LEU A 215 7.04 -7.33 -27.08
CA LEU A 215 8.07 -7.93 -26.24
C LEU A 215 9.26 -7.00 -26.02
N GLN A 216 9.70 -6.27 -27.04
CA GLN A 216 10.85 -5.38 -27.00
C GLN A 216 10.60 -4.04 -26.30
N ARG A 217 9.38 -3.71 -25.92
CA ARG A 217 9.05 -2.46 -25.22
C ARG A 217 9.69 -2.35 -23.84
N CYS A 218 10.08 -3.45 -23.21
CA CYS A 218 10.74 -3.48 -21.91
C CYS A 218 12.14 -4.08 -22.02
N THR A 219 13.14 -3.41 -21.45
CA THR A 219 14.53 -3.87 -21.42
C THR A 219 15.09 -3.76 -20.00
N PRO A 220 15.37 -4.88 -19.31
CA PRO A 220 15.16 -6.27 -19.74
C PRO A 220 13.67 -6.64 -19.86
N PRO A 221 13.33 -7.76 -20.52
CA PRO A 221 11.94 -8.18 -20.69
C PRO A 221 11.36 -8.80 -19.40
N ASP A 222 11.45 -8.08 -18.30
CA ASP A 222 11.18 -8.55 -16.93
C ASP A 222 9.77 -8.18 -16.44
N ARG A 223 8.75 -8.13 -17.33
CA ARG A 223 7.36 -7.85 -16.94
C ARG A 223 6.89 -8.74 -15.80
N TRP A 224 7.36 -9.99 -15.74
CA TRP A 224 7.02 -10.93 -14.68
C TRP A 224 7.41 -10.44 -13.28
N ARG A 225 8.45 -9.59 -13.15
CA ARG A 225 8.90 -9.02 -11.88
C ARG A 225 8.06 -7.84 -11.40
N SER A 226 7.18 -7.31 -12.25
CA SER A 226 6.24 -6.26 -11.87
C SER A 226 5.13 -6.82 -10.97
N THR A 227 4.50 -5.95 -10.19
CA THR A 227 3.14 -6.22 -9.74
C THR A 227 2.23 -5.93 -10.93
N ASN A 228 1.79 -6.97 -11.64
CA ASN A 228 0.98 -6.83 -12.82
C ASN A 228 -0.50 -6.72 -12.44
N HIS A 229 -1.17 -5.68 -12.96
CA HIS A 229 -2.59 -5.42 -12.73
C HIS A 229 -3.34 -5.43 -14.06
N MET A 230 -4.27 -6.34 -14.23
CA MET A 230 -5.22 -6.36 -15.34
C MET A 230 -6.50 -5.69 -14.87
N CYS A 231 -6.77 -4.52 -15.41
CA CYS A 231 -7.85 -3.64 -14.99
C CYS A 231 -9.01 -3.68 -15.99
N GLY A 232 -10.22 -3.84 -15.49
CA GLY A 232 -11.45 -3.75 -16.25
C GLY A 232 -12.54 -3.01 -15.47
N PRO A 233 -13.72 -2.74 -16.09
CA PRO A 233 -14.78 -2.00 -15.43
C PRO A 233 -15.20 -2.62 -14.10
N GLY A 234 -14.95 -1.93 -13.01
CA GLY A 234 -15.33 -2.34 -11.66
C GLY A 234 -14.40 -3.36 -11.00
N TYR A 235 -13.25 -3.70 -11.58
CA TYR A 235 -12.34 -4.67 -11.01
C TYR A 235 -10.89 -4.47 -11.44
N TRP A 236 -9.98 -5.10 -10.72
CA TRP A 236 -8.60 -5.37 -11.12
C TRP A 236 -8.17 -6.76 -10.64
N PHE A 237 -7.28 -7.38 -11.40
CA PHE A 237 -6.69 -8.67 -11.10
C PHE A 237 -5.18 -8.51 -10.95
N TRP A 238 -4.58 -9.09 -9.90
CA TRP A 238 -3.13 -9.02 -9.72
C TRP A 238 -2.42 -10.33 -10.03
N MET A 239 -1.18 -10.20 -10.47
CA MET A 239 -0.18 -11.27 -10.51
C MET A 239 1.09 -10.78 -9.85
N ILE A 240 1.55 -11.47 -8.80
CA ILE A 240 2.72 -11.13 -8.00
C ILE A 240 3.61 -12.38 -7.88
N PRO A 241 4.86 -12.36 -8.42
CA PRO A 241 5.79 -13.45 -8.24
C PRO A 241 6.33 -13.46 -6.81
N LEU A 242 6.53 -14.65 -6.25
CA LEU A 242 7.09 -14.85 -4.92
C LEU A 242 8.42 -15.60 -4.99
N SER A 243 9.32 -15.32 -4.05
CA SER A 243 10.66 -15.91 -4.02
C SER A 243 10.66 -17.41 -3.72
N SER A 244 9.56 -17.96 -3.23
CA SER A 244 9.33 -19.40 -3.10
C SER A 244 9.12 -20.12 -4.44
N GLY A 245 9.03 -19.39 -5.56
CA GLY A 245 8.65 -19.91 -6.87
C GLY A 245 7.14 -19.93 -7.12
N ALA A 246 6.32 -19.55 -6.14
CA ALA A 246 4.88 -19.41 -6.28
C ALA A 246 4.51 -18.07 -6.95
N HIS A 247 3.27 -18.00 -7.47
CA HIS A 247 2.62 -16.74 -7.87
C HIS A 247 1.38 -16.50 -7.01
N SER A 248 1.26 -15.28 -6.49
CA SER A 248 0.04 -14.78 -5.87
C SER A 248 -0.86 -14.16 -6.92
N LEU A 249 -2.11 -14.58 -6.93
CA LEU A 249 -3.14 -14.17 -7.86
C LEU A 249 -4.37 -13.70 -7.10
N GLY A 250 -5.04 -12.66 -7.59
CA GLY A 250 -6.28 -12.26 -6.93
C GLY A 250 -7.10 -11.25 -7.71
N ILE A 251 -8.40 -11.26 -7.43
CA ILE A 251 -9.40 -10.36 -7.98
C ILE A 251 -9.84 -9.42 -6.86
N VAL A 252 -9.86 -8.13 -7.14
CA VAL A 252 -10.48 -7.13 -6.27
C VAL A 252 -11.53 -6.39 -7.08
N CYS A 253 -12.71 -6.18 -6.51
CA CYS A 253 -13.82 -5.67 -7.29
C CYS A 253 -14.82 -4.86 -6.45
N ASP A 254 -15.51 -3.96 -7.15
CA ASP A 254 -16.68 -3.26 -6.63
C ASP A 254 -17.80 -4.26 -6.30
N THR A 255 -18.40 -4.09 -5.13
CA THR A 255 -19.41 -5.03 -4.60
C THR A 255 -20.71 -5.05 -5.39
N THR A 256 -21.01 -3.96 -6.11
CA THR A 256 -22.26 -3.81 -6.89
C THR A 256 -22.10 -4.32 -8.33
N LEU A 257 -20.91 -4.10 -8.91
CA LEU A 257 -20.63 -4.51 -10.29
C LEU A 257 -20.24 -5.99 -10.38
N HIS A 258 -19.54 -6.52 -9.37
CA HIS A 258 -19.08 -7.90 -9.30
C HIS A 258 -19.39 -8.51 -7.94
N PRO A 259 -20.58 -9.12 -7.77
CA PRO A 259 -20.95 -9.73 -6.49
C PRO A 259 -19.99 -10.85 -6.06
N LEU A 260 -19.60 -10.87 -4.80
CA LEU A 260 -18.64 -11.84 -4.24
C LEU A 260 -19.05 -13.30 -4.51
N GLU A 261 -20.34 -13.58 -4.53
CA GLU A 261 -20.90 -14.91 -4.74
C GLU A 261 -20.51 -15.52 -6.10
N THR A 262 -20.13 -14.69 -7.06
CA THR A 262 -19.67 -15.11 -8.40
C THR A 262 -18.23 -15.60 -8.40
N MET A 263 -17.45 -15.40 -7.32
CA MET A 263 -16.02 -15.71 -7.26
C MET A 263 -15.53 -16.24 -5.91
N ASN A 264 -16.39 -16.57 -4.97
CA ASN A 264 -16.05 -16.95 -3.59
C ASN A 264 -15.58 -18.40 -3.41
N SER A 265 -15.21 -19.07 -4.49
CA SER A 265 -14.47 -20.34 -4.51
C SER A 265 -13.53 -20.34 -5.71
N HIS A 266 -12.50 -21.19 -5.70
CA HIS A 266 -11.55 -21.27 -6.80
C HIS A 266 -12.24 -21.53 -8.15
N ASP A 267 -13.16 -22.52 -8.23
CA ASP A 267 -13.88 -22.83 -9.46
C ASP A 267 -14.70 -21.65 -9.98
N LYS A 268 -15.35 -20.90 -9.07
CA LYS A 268 -16.11 -19.71 -9.44
C LYS A 268 -15.17 -18.57 -9.86
N ALA A 269 -14.04 -18.37 -9.17
CA ALA A 269 -13.04 -17.37 -9.56
C ALA A 269 -12.49 -17.67 -10.95
N MET A 270 -12.22 -18.93 -11.28
CA MET A 270 -11.82 -19.35 -12.63
C MET A 270 -12.93 -19.14 -13.66
N ALA A 271 -14.20 -19.42 -13.32
CA ALA A 271 -15.34 -19.12 -14.19
C ALA A 271 -15.48 -17.61 -14.44
N TRP A 272 -15.27 -16.80 -13.43
CA TRP A 272 -15.26 -15.34 -13.54
C TRP A 272 -14.10 -14.86 -14.44
N LEU A 273 -12.89 -15.43 -14.31
CA LEU A 273 -11.74 -15.11 -15.16
C LEU A 273 -12.00 -15.48 -16.64
N ARG A 274 -12.65 -16.61 -16.92
CA ARG A 274 -13.03 -16.96 -18.33
C ARG A 274 -13.90 -15.88 -18.95
N THR A 275 -14.72 -15.22 -18.16
CA THR A 275 -15.62 -14.16 -18.62
C THR A 275 -14.92 -12.82 -18.77
N HIS A 276 -14.06 -12.45 -17.82
CA HIS A 276 -13.51 -11.09 -17.70
C HIS A 276 -12.03 -10.98 -18.11
N GLN A 277 -11.26 -12.06 -17.97
CA GLN A 277 -9.83 -12.13 -18.32
C GLN A 277 -9.52 -13.48 -18.99
N PRO A 278 -10.05 -13.73 -20.20
CA PRO A 278 -10.00 -15.05 -20.83
C PRO A 278 -8.58 -15.53 -21.16
N GLN A 279 -7.63 -14.65 -21.45
CA GLN A 279 -6.23 -15.03 -21.67
C GLN A 279 -5.61 -15.61 -20.40
N ILE A 280 -5.84 -14.97 -19.24
CA ILE A 280 -5.36 -15.44 -17.95
C ILE A 280 -5.98 -16.81 -17.62
N ALA A 281 -7.29 -16.94 -17.78
CA ALA A 281 -7.98 -18.20 -17.52
C ALA A 281 -7.41 -19.34 -18.36
N ARG A 282 -7.23 -19.13 -19.68
CA ARG A 282 -6.62 -20.13 -20.59
C ARG A 282 -5.21 -20.53 -20.14
N THR A 283 -4.39 -19.56 -19.73
CA THR A 283 -3.02 -19.83 -19.30
C THR A 283 -2.97 -20.66 -18.01
N LEU A 284 -3.79 -20.28 -17.01
CA LEU A 284 -3.85 -21.01 -15.74
C LEU A 284 -4.36 -22.44 -15.92
N GLU A 285 -5.35 -22.65 -16.80
CA GLU A 285 -5.89 -23.97 -17.10
C GLU A 285 -4.93 -24.84 -17.90
N HIS A 286 -4.24 -24.25 -18.90
CA HIS A 286 -3.29 -24.98 -19.73
C HIS A 286 -2.05 -25.45 -18.95
N SER A 287 -1.54 -24.61 -18.07
CA SER A 287 -0.34 -24.90 -17.29
C SER A 287 -0.60 -25.80 -16.08
N ALA A 288 -1.88 -26.03 -15.73
CA ALA A 288 -2.30 -26.91 -14.63
C ALA A 288 -1.53 -26.65 -13.31
N TYR A 289 -1.30 -25.37 -12.98
CA TYR A 289 -0.62 -24.98 -11.74
C TYR A 289 -1.35 -25.52 -10.50
N ALA A 290 -0.60 -26.08 -9.56
CA ALA A 290 -1.17 -26.54 -8.30
C ALA A 290 -1.57 -25.35 -7.42
N VAL A 291 -2.83 -25.32 -6.98
CA VAL A 291 -3.34 -24.30 -6.07
C VAL A 291 -2.85 -24.60 -4.64
N GLN A 292 -2.19 -23.64 -4.01
CA GLN A 292 -1.63 -23.79 -2.66
C GLN A 292 -2.61 -23.32 -1.57
N ASP A 293 -3.38 -22.29 -1.82
CA ASP A 293 -4.39 -21.72 -0.92
C ASP A 293 -5.49 -21.02 -1.71
N PHE A 294 -6.58 -20.68 -1.03
CA PHE A 294 -7.65 -19.83 -1.55
C PHE A 294 -8.34 -19.10 -0.40
N MET A 295 -8.53 -17.81 -0.55
CA MET A 295 -9.20 -16.95 0.44
C MET A 295 -10.09 -15.91 -0.22
N PHE A 296 -11.04 -15.38 0.56
CA PHE A 296 -11.82 -14.22 0.16
C PHE A 296 -12.13 -13.32 1.35
N LEU A 297 -12.36 -12.04 1.07
CA LEU A 297 -12.82 -11.04 2.02
C LEU A 297 -13.97 -10.25 1.41
N ARG A 298 -15.03 -10.11 2.20
CA ARG A 298 -16.17 -9.24 1.88
C ARG A 298 -15.95 -7.88 2.52
N ASP A 299 -16.24 -6.80 1.79
CA ASP A 299 -16.16 -5.42 2.32
C ASP A 299 -14.90 -5.21 3.17
N PHE A 300 -13.74 -5.45 2.57
CA PHE A 300 -12.49 -5.60 3.31
C PHE A 300 -11.95 -4.29 3.90
N SER A 301 -12.37 -3.13 3.39
CA SER A 301 -11.86 -1.82 3.78
C SER A 301 -12.55 -1.29 5.04
N TYR A 302 -11.78 -0.71 5.95
CA TYR A 302 -12.32 -0.11 7.18
C TYR A 302 -11.35 0.88 7.81
N GLY A 303 -11.92 1.81 8.58
CA GLY A 303 -11.21 2.79 9.38
C GLY A 303 -11.10 2.41 10.86
N CYS A 304 -10.67 3.38 11.65
CA CYS A 304 -10.59 3.30 13.10
C CYS A 304 -10.78 4.71 13.69
N LYS A 305 -11.43 4.77 14.87
CA LYS A 305 -11.65 6.06 15.54
C LYS A 305 -10.40 6.57 16.27
N HIS A 306 -9.51 5.67 16.70
CA HIS A 306 -8.35 6.00 17.49
C HIS A 306 -7.25 4.95 17.32
N VAL A 307 -6.01 5.34 17.12
CA VAL A 307 -4.87 4.43 16.90
C VAL A 307 -3.71 4.64 17.86
N PHE A 308 -3.54 5.85 18.44
CA PHE A 308 -2.48 6.17 19.40
C PHE A 308 -3.09 6.80 20.64
N SER A 309 -2.66 6.40 21.84
CA SER A 309 -3.21 6.90 23.10
C SER A 309 -2.14 7.37 24.07
N ALA A 310 -2.43 8.48 24.75
CA ALA A 310 -1.64 8.92 25.89
C ALA A 310 -1.67 7.92 27.06
N GLN A 311 -2.62 6.98 27.06
CA GLN A 311 -2.72 5.89 28.03
C GLN A 311 -1.83 4.70 27.71
N ARG A 312 -0.79 4.88 26.85
CA ARG A 312 0.24 3.88 26.54
C ARG A 312 -0.29 2.60 25.87
N TRP A 313 -1.27 2.76 24.99
CA TRP A 313 -1.66 1.72 24.07
C TRP A 313 -1.73 2.26 22.63
N ALA A 314 -1.52 1.40 21.67
CA ALA A 314 -1.59 1.75 20.25
C ALA A 314 -2.06 0.59 19.38
N LEU A 315 -2.47 0.91 18.15
CA LEU A 315 -2.81 -0.06 17.09
C LEU A 315 -1.85 0.12 15.91
N THR A 316 -1.44 -0.97 15.28
CA THR A 316 -0.62 -0.96 14.07
C THR A 316 -1.09 -1.97 13.04
N GLY A 317 -0.81 -1.70 11.76
CA GLY A 317 -1.25 -2.53 10.64
C GLY A 317 -2.77 -2.67 10.58
N GLU A 318 -3.26 -3.83 10.17
CA GLU A 318 -4.70 -4.09 10.03
C GLU A 318 -5.48 -4.09 11.35
N ALA A 319 -4.81 -4.13 12.49
CA ALA A 319 -5.48 -3.90 13.77
C ALA A 319 -6.00 -2.45 13.89
N GLY A 320 -5.38 -1.50 13.21
CA GLY A 320 -5.85 -0.12 13.07
C GLY A 320 -6.79 0.07 11.89
N VAL A 321 -6.26 0.22 10.69
CA VAL A 321 -7.01 0.53 9.46
C VAL A 321 -6.64 -0.45 8.33
N PHE A 322 -7.53 -0.58 7.35
CA PHE A 322 -7.23 -1.27 6.10
C PHE A 322 -7.85 -0.49 4.94
N LEU A 323 -7.04 -0.22 3.93
CA LEU A 323 -7.44 0.47 2.70
C LEU A 323 -7.66 -0.53 1.56
N ASP A 324 -7.44 -0.10 0.34
CA ASP A 324 -7.44 -0.90 -0.87
C ASP A 324 -6.01 -1.32 -1.23
N PRO A 325 -5.75 -2.57 -1.64
CA PRO A 325 -4.40 -3.02 -1.99
C PRO A 325 -3.91 -2.59 -3.38
N PHE A 326 -4.65 -1.83 -4.17
CA PHE A 326 -4.31 -1.47 -5.56
C PHE A 326 -2.92 -0.84 -5.70
N TYR A 327 -2.56 0.08 -4.80
CA TYR A 327 -1.23 0.68 -4.73
C TYR A 327 -0.36 0.13 -3.57
N SER A 328 -0.71 -1.02 -3.01
CA SER A 328 0.04 -1.69 -1.94
C SER A 328 0.35 -0.83 -0.69
N PRO A 329 -0.56 0.02 -0.19
CA PRO A 329 -0.25 0.96 0.90
C PRO A 329 -0.12 0.28 2.27
N GLY A 330 -0.44 -0.99 2.41
CA GLY A 330 -0.47 -1.68 3.70
C GLY A 330 0.86 -1.64 4.45
N ASN A 331 1.97 -1.84 3.74
CA ASN A 331 3.32 -1.79 4.32
C ASN A 331 3.72 -0.36 4.72
N ASP A 332 3.25 0.65 3.99
CA ASP A 332 3.50 2.06 4.30
C ASP A 332 2.79 2.48 5.59
N PHE A 333 1.53 2.07 5.76
CA PHE A 333 0.79 2.35 6.99
C PHE A 333 1.36 1.61 8.21
N ILE A 334 1.95 0.41 8.04
CA ILE A 334 2.73 -0.26 9.07
C ILE A 334 3.98 0.58 9.41
N ALA A 335 4.72 1.02 8.42
CA ALA A 335 5.93 1.82 8.59
C ALA A 335 5.66 3.13 9.35
N ILE A 336 4.62 3.86 8.95
CA ILE A 336 4.22 5.13 9.57
C ILE A 336 3.74 4.91 11.01
N SER A 337 2.83 3.95 11.23
CA SER A 337 2.30 3.69 12.58
C SER A 337 3.38 3.20 13.54
N ASN A 338 4.26 2.29 13.10
CA ASN A 338 5.36 1.81 13.90
C ASN A 338 6.36 2.92 14.27
N THR A 339 6.64 3.83 13.32
CA THR A 339 7.50 5.00 13.58
C THR A 339 6.91 5.92 14.65
N TYR A 340 5.60 6.22 14.56
CA TYR A 340 4.92 7.03 15.58
C TYR A 340 4.87 6.33 16.95
N ILE A 341 4.62 5.02 16.98
CA ILE A 341 4.63 4.24 18.23
C ILE A 341 6.01 4.23 18.86
N CYS A 342 7.07 4.01 18.08
CA CYS A 342 8.45 4.06 18.58
C CYS A 342 8.79 5.42 19.17
N GLU A 343 8.39 6.51 18.51
CA GLU A 343 8.65 7.87 19.01
C GLU A 343 7.87 8.15 20.30
N LEU A 344 6.59 7.75 20.39
CA LEU A 344 5.80 7.91 21.62
C LEU A 344 6.41 7.15 22.81
N ILE A 345 6.87 5.92 22.59
CA ILE A 345 7.52 5.12 23.63
C ILE A 345 8.84 5.75 24.07
N ALA A 346 9.65 6.26 23.13
CA ALA A 346 10.91 6.95 23.44
C ALA A 346 10.67 8.25 24.22
N LEU A 347 9.74 9.10 23.78
CA LEU A 347 9.38 10.35 24.47
C LEU A 347 8.88 10.10 25.90
N GLU A 348 8.02 9.09 26.08
CA GLU A 348 7.49 8.73 27.40
C GLU A 348 8.59 8.24 28.33
N ARG A 349 9.53 7.44 27.82
CA ARG A 349 10.69 6.98 28.56
C ARG A 349 11.60 8.13 29.00
N ASP A 350 11.75 9.17 28.15
CA ASP A 350 12.47 10.38 28.45
C ASP A 350 11.72 11.30 29.44
N GLY A 351 10.60 10.85 30.02
CA GLY A 351 9.77 11.59 30.98
C GLY A 351 8.94 12.71 30.36
N ARG A 352 8.77 12.71 29.02
CA ARG A 352 7.98 13.71 28.31
C ARG A 352 6.49 13.38 28.38
N ASN A 353 5.65 14.42 28.49
CA ASN A 353 4.20 14.26 28.32
C ASN A 353 3.91 13.90 26.85
N ILE A 354 3.43 12.69 26.61
CA ILE A 354 3.14 12.18 25.26
C ILE A 354 1.77 12.58 24.72
N ALA A 355 0.87 13.15 25.53
CA ALA A 355 -0.50 13.44 25.09
C ALA A 355 -0.58 14.37 23.86
N PRO A 356 0.19 15.48 23.78
CA PRO A 356 0.20 16.32 22.58
C PRO A 356 0.73 15.59 21.33
N TYR A 357 1.74 14.75 21.50
CA TYR A 357 2.35 13.99 20.41
C TYR A 357 1.41 12.88 19.90
N ALA A 358 0.76 12.15 20.81
CA ALA A 358 -0.23 11.14 20.43
C ALA A 358 -1.39 11.76 19.63
N THR A 359 -1.86 12.95 20.03
CA THR A 359 -2.88 13.70 19.31
C THR A 359 -2.40 14.13 17.92
N LEU A 360 -1.21 14.70 17.82
CA LEU A 360 -0.63 15.16 16.55
C LEU A 360 -0.41 13.98 15.59
N TYR A 361 0.23 12.91 16.06
CA TYR A 361 0.52 11.74 15.22
C TYR A 361 -0.75 11.03 14.75
N GLN A 362 -1.79 11.01 15.59
CA GLN A 362 -3.08 10.50 15.17
C GLN A 362 -3.72 11.36 14.08
N GLN A 363 -3.67 12.69 14.21
CA GLN A 363 -4.19 13.60 13.17
C GLN A 363 -3.46 13.42 11.85
N LEU A 364 -2.12 13.32 11.88
CA LEU A 364 -1.30 13.08 10.70
C LEU A 364 -1.61 11.71 10.07
N TYR A 365 -1.66 10.66 10.89
CA TYR A 365 -1.95 9.31 10.43
C TYR A 365 -3.32 9.23 9.72
N PHE A 366 -4.36 9.81 10.32
CA PHE A 366 -5.68 9.84 9.71
C PHE A 366 -5.75 10.76 8.49
N SER A 367 -5.01 11.87 8.48
CA SER A 367 -4.89 12.71 7.28
C SER A 367 -4.30 11.91 6.12
N PHE A 368 -3.23 11.13 6.35
CA PHE A 368 -2.66 10.25 5.32
C PHE A 368 -3.63 9.15 4.91
N TYR A 369 -4.32 8.53 5.87
CA TYR A 369 -5.34 7.51 5.60
C TYR A 369 -6.48 8.07 4.74
N GLU A 370 -7.08 9.18 5.11
CA GLU A 370 -8.21 9.80 4.40
C GLU A 370 -7.81 10.22 2.97
N ASN A 371 -6.65 10.84 2.82
CA ASN A 371 -6.16 11.25 1.51
C ASN A 371 -5.85 10.05 0.60
N THR A 372 -5.31 8.97 1.16
CA THR A 372 -5.07 7.73 0.41
C THR A 372 -6.40 7.03 0.07
N LEU A 373 -7.38 7.06 0.95
CA LEU A 373 -8.71 6.49 0.71
C LEU A 373 -9.40 7.13 -0.50
N THR A 374 -9.22 8.42 -0.73
CA THR A 374 -9.82 9.13 -1.88
C THR A 374 -9.34 8.59 -3.24
N LEU A 375 -8.18 7.93 -3.29
CA LEU A 375 -7.64 7.33 -4.51
C LEU A 375 -8.46 6.11 -4.97
N TYR A 376 -9.25 5.52 -4.07
CA TYR A 376 -10.01 4.29 -4.30
C TYR A 376 -11.52 4.50 -4.30
N GLN A 377 -12.00 5.44 -3.49
CA GLN A 377 -13.42 5.71 -3.28
C GLN A 377 -14.12 6.10 -4.59
N ASP A 378 -15.12 5.31 -5.00
CA ASP A 378 -15.91 5.51 -6.22
C ASP A 378 -15.07 5.52 -7.52
N GLN A 379 -13.87 4.92 -7.51
CA GLN A 379 -12.95 4.91 -8.64
C GLN A 379 -13.05 3.62 -9.49
N TYR A 380 -13.57 2.54 -8.95
CA TYR A 380 -13.59 1.23 -9.62
C TYR A 380 -14.27 1.22 -10.99
N PRO A 381 -15.37 1.99 -11.22
CA PRO A 381 -15.93 2.09 -12.56
C PRO A 381 -14.98 2.59 -13.64
N LEU A 382 -13.86 3.26 -13.26
CA LEU A 382 -12.85 3.79 -14.19
C LEU A 382 -11.83 2.73 -14.64
N PHE A 383 -11.65 1.64 -13.90
CA PHE A 383 -10.46 0.80 -13.98
C PHE A 383 -10.21 0.17 -15.36
N GLY A 384 -11.23 0.04 -16.21
CA GLY A 384 -11.08 -0.36 -17.62
C GLY A 384 -10.83 0.80 -18.61
N ASP A 385 -10.91 2.06 -18.16
CA ASP A 385 -10.81 3.22 -19.04
C ASP A 385 -9.34 3.52 -19.40
N ALA A 386 -8.93 3.17 -20.62
CA ALA A 386 -7.57 3.34 -21.12
C ALA A 386 -7.15 4.81 -21.36
N GLN A 387 -8.08 5.77 -21.25
CA GLN A 387 -7.79 7.21 -21.36
C GLN A 387 -7.62 7.84 -19.98
N VAL A 388 -8.50 7.54 -19.04
CA VAL A 388 -8.55 8.18 -17.72
C VAL A 388 -7.57 7.51 -16.75
N MET A 389 -7.50 6.18 -16.76
CA MET A 389 -6.68 5.45 -15.78
C MET A 389 -5.17 5.73 -15.86
N PRO A 390 -4.54 5.85 -17.05
CA PRO A 390 -3.14 6.26 -17.10
C PRO A 390 -2.89 7.62 -16.45
N VAL A 391 -3.77 8.60 -16.71
CA VAL A 391 -3.69 9.94 -16.10
C VAL A 391 -3.85 9.84 -14.58
N LYS A 392 -4.83 9.04 -14.12
CA LYS A 392 -5.05 8.79 -12.70
C LYS A 392 -3.81 8.20 -12.03
N VAL A 393 -3.21 7.18 -12.61
CA VAL A 393 -2.03 6.53 -12.02
C VAL A 393 -0.87 7.50 -11.91
N ILE A 394 -0.61 8.33 -12.93
CA ILE A 394 0.43 9.37 -12.86
C ILE A 394 0.13 10.39 -11.77
N TRP A 395 -1.13 10.84 -11.66
CA TRP A 395 -1.53 11.75 -10.58
C TRP A 395 -1.31 11.14 -9.21
N ASP A 396 -1.79 9.93 -8.98
CA ASP A 396 -1.75 9.24 -7.69
C ASP A 396 -0.29 9.03 -7.22
N TYR A 397 0.61 8.63 -8.14
CA TYR A 397 2.05 8.54 -7.87
C TYR A 397 2.69 9.90 -7.62
N THR A 398 2.32 10.92 -8.40
CA THR A 398 2.85 12.27 -8.21
C THR A 398 2.49 12.79 -6.81
N TYR A 399 1.24 12.58 -6.37
CA TYR A 399 0.81 12.91 -5.02
C TYR A 399 1.65 12.19 -3.95
N TYR A 400 1.87 10.90 -4.13
CA TYR A 400 2.62 10.06 -3.20
C TYR A 400 4.11 10.43 -3.14
N TRP A 401 4.77 10.58 -4.30
CA TRP A 401 6.20 10.91 -4.37
C TRP A 401 6.51 12.38 -4.10
N SER A 402 5.54 13.27 -4.20
CA SER A 402 5.72 14.69 -3.89
C SER A 402 5.67 15.01 -2.40
N LEU A 403 4.96 14.21 -1.60
CA LEU A 403 4.64 14.55 -0.21
C LEU A 403 4.96 13.44 0.77
N LEU A 404 4.22 12.34 0.74
CA LEU A 404 4.26 11.33 1.80
C LEU A 404 5.57 10.54 1.77
N ALA A 405 6.00 10.09 0.60
CA ALA A 405 7.23 9.32 0.46
C ALA A 405 8.49 10.13 0.83
N PRO A 406 8.71 11.36 0.34
CA PRO A 406 9.88 12.14 0.76
C PRO A 406 9.84 12.49 2.25
N LEU A 407 8.66 12.78 2.83
CA LEU A 407 8.53 13.04 4.26
C LEU A 407 8.98 11.84 5.11
N TYR A 408 8.59 10.63 4.70
CA TYR A 408 8.98 9.40 5.38
C TYR A 408 10.44 9.03 5.13
N CYS A 409 10.89 9.00 3.89
CA CYS A 409 12.26 8.60 3.53
C CYS A 409 13.34 9.53 4.10
N SER A 410 13.00 10.80 4.31
CA SER A 410 13.89 11.76 4.98
C SER A 410 13.89 11.68 6.52
N GLY A 411 13.05 10.83 7.13
CA GLY A 411 12.89 10.69 8.57
C GLY A 411 12.19 11.86 9.25
N ARG A 412 11.45 12.70 8.52
CA ARG A 412 10.85 13.94 9.04
C ARG A 412 9.39 13.81 9.48
N THR A 413 8.82 12.62 9.42
CA THR A 413 7.43 12.37 9.86
C THR A 413 7.17 12.72 11.33
N THR A 414 8.20 12.75 12.16
CA THR A 414 8.12 13.13 13.59
C THR A 414 8.72 14.50 13.90
N ASN A 415 9.25 15.22 12.91
CA ASN A 415 9.82 16.57 13.09
C ASN A 415 8.71 17.62 13.10
N VAL A 416 8.23 17.97 14.32
CA VAL A 416 7.11 18.90 14.52
C VAL A 416 7.35 20.28 13.89
N ALA A 417 8.60 20.78 13.90
CA ALA A 417 8.94 22.08 13.33
C ALA A 417 8.80 22.09 11.80
N VAL A 418 9.29 21.05 11.12
CA VAL A 418 9.13 20.88 9.68
C VAL A 418 7.66 20.67 9.31
N LEU A 419 6.93 19.82 10.05
CA LEU A 419 5.51 19.57 9.82
C LEU A 419 4.67 20.84 9.93
N GLY A 420 4.97 21.70 10.90
CA GLY A 420 4.32 23.00 11.07
C GLY A 420 4.51 23.93 9.85
N GLN A 421 5.71 23.95 9.26
CA GLN A 421 6.02 24.75 8.08
C GLN A 421 5.37 24.19 6.80
N LEU A 422 5.13 22.87 6.74
CA LEU A 422 4.52 22.19 5.60
C LEU A 422 2.99 22.21 5.60
N ARG A 423 2.35 22.66 6.66
CA ARG A 423 0.89 22.66 6.78
C ARG A 423 0.17 23.30 5.57
N PRO A 424 0.57 24.51 5.08
CA PRO A 424 -0.08 25.08 3.90
C PRO A 424 0.07 24.22 2.64
N ALA A 425 1.23 23.57 2.45
CA ALA A 425 1.48 22.68 1.33
C ALA A 425 0.57 21.44 1.40
N PHE A 426 0.38 20.85 2.58
CA PHE A 426 -0.54 19.72 2.77
C PHE A 426 -1.99 20.09 2.51
N GLU A 427 -2.45 21.27 2.97
CA GLU A 427 -3.81 21.76 2.73
C GLU A 427 -4.05 21.98 1.23
N GLN A 428 -3.11 22.61 0.52
CA GLN A 428 -3.19 22.81 -0.93
C GLN A 428 -3.19 21.49 -1.70
N ALA A 429 -2.28 20.58 -1.40
CA ALA A 429 -2.19 19.28 -2.06
C ALA A 429 -3.45 18.43 -1.84
N ARG A 430 -4.03 18.48 -0.63
CA ARG A 430 -5.31 17.83 -0.35
C ARG A 430 -6.44 18.39 -1.22
N ALA A 431 -6.54 19.70 -1.36
CA ALA A 431 -7.55 20.34 -2.20
C ALA A 431 -7.39 19.92 -3.68
N LEU A 432 -6.15 19.95 -4.20
CA LEU A 432 -5.84 19.49 -5.55
C LEU A 432 -6.22 18.02 -5.75
N ASN A 433 -5.86 17.15 -4.80
CA ASN A 433 -6.17 15.72 -4.89
C ASN A 433 -7.68 15.49 -4.95
N LEU A 434 -8.45 16.11 -4.07
CA LEU A 434 -9.92 15.99 -4.07
C LEU A 434 -10.54 16.45 -5.40
N GLY A 435 -10.06 17.58 -5.93
CA GLY A 435 -10.51 18.12 -7.22
C GLY A 435 -10.22 17.18 -8.38
N VAL A 436 -8.96 16.70 -8.48
CA VAL A 436 -8.54 15.79 -9.56
C VAL A 436 -9.28 14.46 -9.48
N GLN A 437 -9.43 13.85 -8.29
CA GLN A 437 -10.17 12.60 -8.15
C GLN A 437 -11.65 12.75 -8.57
N ALA A 438 -12.29 13.89 -8.25
CA ALA A 438 -13.65 14.18 -8.69
C ALA A 438 -13.74 14.37 -10.21
N LEU A 439 -12.79 15.12 -10.79
CA LEU A 439 -12.70 15.33 -12.24
C LEU A 439 -12.55 14.00 -12.99
N LEU A 440 -11.64 13.13 -12.53
CA LEU A 440 -11.38 11.83 -13.16
C LEU A 440 -12.63 10.93 -13.14
N ARG A 441 -13.38 10.89 -12.02
CA ARG A 441 -14.67 10.17 -11.95
C ARG A 441 -15.65 10.66 -12.99
N ASN A 442 -15.81 11.99 -13.11
CA ASN A 442 -16.74 12.59 -14.04
C ASN A 442 -16.30 12.41 -15.49
N TRP A 443 -15.00 12.51 -15.77
CA TRP A 443 -14.44 12.23 -17.09
C TRP A 443 -14.70 10.79 -17.54
N GLY A 444 -14.39 9.80 -16.70
CA GLY A 444 -14.69 8.41 -17.03
C GLY A 444 -16.19 8.10 -17.15
N ALA A 445 -17.06 8.79 -16.37
CA ALA A 445 -18.50 8.67 -16.54
C ALA A 445 -18.95 9.23 -17.91
N ALA A 446 -18.37 10.36 -18.35
CA ALA A 446 -18.66 10.95 -19.65
C ALA A 446 -18.14 10.05 -20.80
N ASN A 447 -16.95 9.45 -20.66
CA ASN A 447 -16.41 8.50 -21.63
C ASN A 447 -17.36 7.28 -21.81
N ARG A 448 -17.81 6.68 -20.71
CA ARG A 448 -18.76 5.54 -20.77
C ARG A 448 -20.08 5.89 -21.43
N ALA A 449 -20.57 7.11 -21.24
CA ALA A 449 -21.82 7.56 -21.86
C ALA A 449 -21.72 7.77 -23.39
N GLN A 450 -20.51 7.87 -23.93
CA GLN A 450 -20.27 8.16 -25.35
C GLN A 450 -19.66 6.98 -26.12
N ASP A 451 -19.64 5.75 -25.58
CA ASP A 451 -18.93 4.59 -26.18
C ASP A 451 -17.48 4.95 -26.57
N ALA A 452 -16.70 5.35 -25.59
CA ALA A 452 -15.40 5.96 -25.79
C ALA A 452 -14.42 5.06 -26.61
N VAL A 453 -13.62 5.73 -27.38
CA VAL A 453 -12.58 5.14 -28.25
C VAL A 453 -11.59 4.34 -27.42
N VAL A 454 -11.43 3.06 -27.77
CA VAL A 454 -10.38 2.19 -27.24
C VAL A 454 -9.04 2.65 -27.81
N ILE A 455 -8.08 2.91 -26.94
CA ILE A 455 -6.69 3.16 -27.34
C ILE A 455 -6.02 1.80 -27.44
N GLU A 456 -5.72 1.37 -28.67
CA GLU A 456 -5.12 0.06 -28.90
C GLU A 456 -3.61 0.03 -28.53
N GLY A 457 -3.22 -1.04 -27.82
CA GLY A 457 -1.89 -1.65 -27.82
C GLY A 457 -0.68 -0.77 -27.60
N ARG A 458 -0.70 0.24 -26.69
CA ARG A 458 0.45 1.12 -26.43
C ARG A 458 1.08 0.83 -25.07
N LEU A 459 2.41 0.99 -25.00
CA LEU A 459 3.10 1.18 -23.73
C LEU A 459 3.18 2.68 -23.43
N LEU A 460 2.57 3.08 -22.33
CA LEU A 460 2.79 4.38 -21.71
C LEU A 460 3.94 4.22 -20.70
N ASP A 461 5.14 4.54 -21.15
CA ASP A 461 6.35 4.33 -20.36
C ASP A 461 6.56 5.47 -19.36
N GLN A 462 6.35 5.18 -18.10
CA GLN A 462 6.55 6.11 -16.98
C GLN A 462 8.02 6.53 -16.85
N TYR A 463 8.96 5.69 -17.27
CA TYR A 463 10.39 5.99 -17.20
C TYR A 463 10.81 7.11 -18.14
N LEU A 464 10.08 7.32 -19.25
CA LEU A 464 10.33 8.39 -20.21
C LEU A 464 9.77 9.76 -19.79
N ILE A 465 9.13 9.85 -18.63
CA ILE A 465 8.65 11.12 -18.08
C ILE A 465 9.72 11.64 -17.11
N ASP A 466 10.61 12.50 -17.58
CA ASP A 466 11.81 12.95 -16.85
C ASP A 466 11.50 13.45 -15.44
N TRP A 467 10.55 14.38 -15.30
CA TRP A 467 10.19 14.93 -14.00
C TRP A 467 9.58 13.88 -13.03
N PHE A 468 8.85 12.91 -13.56
CA PHE A 468 8.24 11.85 -12.78
C PHE A 468 9.30 10.87 -12.25
N HIS A 469 10.22 10.48 -13.12
CA HIS A 469 11.39 9.69 -12.75
C HIS A 469 12.27 10.42 -11.74
N GLU A 470 12.43 11.74 -11.89
CA GLU A 470 13.19 12.59 -10.97
C GLU A 470 12.56 12.67 -9.58
N LEU A 471 11.22 12.72 -9.44
CA LEU A 471 10.54 12.63 -8.15
C LEU A 471 10.90 11.35 -7.40
N ASN A 472 10.94 10.20 -8.10
CA ASN A 472 11.33 8.93 -7.49
C ASN A 472 12.81 8.92 -7.08
N ARG A 473 13.70 9.44 -7.92
CA ARG A 473 15.14 9.56 -7.64
C ARG A 473 15.40 10.45 -6.42
N ALA A 474 14.68 11.56 -6.32
CA ALA A 474 14.84 12.56 -5.26
C ALA A 474 14.46 12.06 -3.85
N LEU A 475 13.83 10.89 -3.74
CA LEU A 475 13.59 10.24 -2.43
C LEU A 475 14.88 9.89 -1.68
N HIS A 476 16.01 9.81 -2.38
CA HIS A 476 17.33 9.56 -1.81
C HIS A 476 18.10 10.83 -1.43
N ASP A 477 17.60 12.02 -1.77
CA ASP A 477 18.29 13.29 -1.54
C ASP A 477 18.41 13.56 -0.03
N ARG A 478 19.60 13.98 0.40
CA ARG A 478 19.87 14.40 1.77
C ARG A 478 19.86 15.91 1.85
N LEU A 479 18.71 16.47 2.19
CA LEU A 479 18.48 17.90 2.33
C LEU A 479 18.48 18.29 3.80
N ASP A 480 18.90 19.52 4.13
CA ASP A 480 18.58 20.13 5.41
C ASP A 480 17.08 20.46 5.51
N ASP A 481 16.60 20.89 6.67
CA ASP A 481 15.17 21.11 6.89
C ASP A 481 14.63 22.26 6.03
N ALA A 482 15.40 23.33 5.81
CA ALA A 482 14.96 24.47 5.00
C ALA A 482 14.85 24.10 3.51
N ALA A 483 15.86 23.42 2.96
CA ALA A 483 15.84 22.92 1.59
C ALA A 483 14.75 21.85 1.38
N PHE A 484 14.50 21.00 2.39
CA PHE A 484 13.44 20.03 2.33
C PHE A 484 12.04 20.69 2.28
N VAL A 485 11.79 21.68 3.14
CA VAL A 485 10.52 22.44 3.14
C VAL A 485 10.32 23.14 1.79
N ALA A 486 11.35 23.80 1.26
CA ALA A 486 11.30 24.45 -0.06
C ALA A 486 10.95 23.41 -1.17
N ARG A 487 11.62 22.26 -1.19
CA ARG A 487 11.35 21.18 -2.13
C ARG A 487 9.89 20.71 -2.12
N LEU A 488 9.30 20.55 -0.94
CA LEU A 488 7.90 20.12 -0.86
C LEU A 488 6.93 21.20 -1.36
N HIS A 489 7.20 22.47 -1.12
CA HIS A 489 6.44 23.57 -1.72
C HIS A 489 6.54 23.56 -3.24
N ASP A 490 7.73 23.36 -3.81
CA ASP A 490 7.95 23.25 -5.25
C ASP A 490 7.21 22.04 -5.84
N ASN A 491 7.23 20.90 -5.14
CA ASN A 491 6.47 19.72 -5.55
C ASN A 491 4.96 19.98 -5.61
N VAL A 492 4.41 20.73 -4.63
CA VAL A 492 2.98 21.07 -4.63
C VAL A 492 2.64 22.08 -5.75
N ALA A 493 3.54 23.02 -6.05
CA ALA A 493 3.38 23.92 -7.21
C ALA A 493 3.38 23.12 -8.53
N HIS A 494 4.26 22.12 -8.65
CA HIS A 494 4.27 21.20 -9.78
C HIS A 494 2.97 20.38 -9.89
N MET A 495 2.44 19.88 -8.75
CA MET A 495 1.14 19.22 -8.72
C MET A 495 0.01 20.13 -9.21
N ALA A 496 0.02 21.42 -8.86
CA ALA A 496 -0.98 22.38 -9.32
C ALA A 496 -0.92 22.56 -10.85
N THR A 497 0.28 22.59 -11.43
CA THR A 497 0.46 22.62 -12.89
C THR A 497 -0.06 21.35 -13.56
N LEU A 498 0.26 20.17 -13.01
CA LEU A 498 -0.26 18.89 -13.51
C LEU A 498 -1.80 18.82 -13.43
N ALA A 499 -2.39 19.29 -12.34
CA ALA A 499 -3.84 19.35 -12.18
C ALA A 499 -4.51 20.25 -13.24
N SER A 500 -3.90 21.40 -13.57
CA SER A 500 -4.33 22.29 -14.65
C SER A 500 -4.32 21.58 -16.02
N GLU A 501 -3.24 20.87 -16.35
CA GLU A 501 -3.15 20.11 -17.60
C GLU A 501 -4.16 18.96 -17.68
N ILE A 502 -4.40 18.27 -16.57
CA ILE A 502 -5.44 17.22 -16.50
C ILE A 502 -6.82 17.83 -16.78
N LEU A 503 -7.12 18.99 -16.19
CA LEU A 503 -8.38 19.71 -16.42
C LEU A 503 -8.54 20.13 -17.87
N GLU A 504 -7.51 20.73 -18.49
CA GLU A 504 -7.52 21.14 -19.89
C GLU A 504 -7.79 19.96 -20.84
N ARG A 505 -7.17 18.80 -20.58
CA ARG A 505 -7.39 17.58 -21.37
C ARG A 505 -8.79 17.01 -21.21
N ALA A 506 -9.31 17.01 -19.98
CA ALA A 506 -10.68 16.59 -19.72
C ALA A 506 -11.67 17.49 -20.46
N HIS A 507 -11.47 18.81 -20.45
CA HIS A 507 -12.30 19.79 -21.17
C HIS A 507 -12.16 19.70 -22.70
N ALA A 508 -10.96 19.43 -23.22
CA ALA A 508 -10.78 19.22 -24.66
C ALA A 508 -11.62 18.05 -25.18
N ARG A 509 -11.85 17.04 -24.34
CA ARG A 509 -12.66 15.86 -24.67
C ARG A 509 -14.14 16.08 -24.34
N HIS A 510 -14.42 16.68 -23.20
CA HIS A 510 -15.75 16.89 -22.65
C HIS A 510 -15.87 18.32 -22.08
N PRO A 511 -16.17 19.32 -22.93
CA PRO A 511 -16.17 20.75 -22.53
C PRO A 511 -17.16 21.11 -21.41
N ALA A 512 -18.13 20.26 -21.14
CA ALA A 512 -19.16 20.48 -20.10
C ALA A 512 -18.80 19.93 -18.70
N LEU A 513 -17.60 19.33 -18.54
CA LEU A 513 -17.18 18.86 -17.23
C LEU A 513 -16.97 20.02 -16.26
N ALA A 514 -17.33 19.81 -14.98
CA ALA A 514 -17.08 20.78 -13.92
C ALA A 514 -15.61 20.83 -13.52
N ASP A 515 -15.13 22.00 -13.14
CA ASP A 515 -13.72 22.24 -12.77
C ASP A 515 -13.35 21.67 -11.38
N HIS A 516 -14.30 21.36 -10.53
CA HIS A 516 -14.11 20.82 -9.17
C HIS A 516 -13.12 21.63 -8.30
N GLY A 517 -13.07 22.96 -8.47
CA GLY A 517 -12.17 23.85 -7.76
C GLY A 517 -10.74 23.87 -8.30
N LEU A 518 -10.48 23.18 -9.40
CA LEU A 518 -9.23 23.28 -10.13
C LEU A 518 -9.22 24.54 -11.00
N THR A 519 -8.04 25.09 -11.22
CA THR A 519 -7.87 26.31 -12.03
C THR A 519 -6.99 26.00 -13.21
N VAL A 520 -7.42 26.41 -14.41
CA VAL A 520 -6.54 26.45 -15.58
C VAL A 520 -5.61 27.64 -15.41
N TYR A 521 -4.33 27.36 -15.19
CA TYR A 521 -3.31 28.39 -15.23
C TYR A 521 -3.01 28.69 -16.70
N SER A 522 -3.58 29.76 -17.26
CA SER A 522 -3.28 30.21 -18.61
C SER A 522 -1.76 30.44 -18.71
N SER A 523 -1.13 29.73 -19.61
CA SER A 523 0.30 29.63 -19.85
C SER A 523 1.06 30.95 -19.69
N ALA A 524 1.70 31.15 -18.54
CA ALA A 524 3.06 31.68 -18.58
C ALA A 524 3.93 30.65 -19.30
N PRO A 525 5.04 31.01 -19.99
CA PRO A 525 5.93 30.05 -20.60
C PRO A 525 6.51 29.15 -19.48
N GLY A 526 5.77 28.12 -19.14
CA GLY A 526 6.14 27.09 -18.18
C GLY A 526 6.99 26.02 -18.86
N PRO A 527 7.59 25.13 -18.08
CA PRO A 527 8.28 23.97 -18.62
C PRO A 527 7.34 23.20 -19.58
N ALA A 528 7.93 22.48 -20.54
CA ALA A 528 7.22 21.66 -21.53
C ALA A 528 6.03 20.89 -20.91
N PRO A 529 4.94 20.67 -21.66
CA PRO A 529 3.75 20.04 -21.13
C PRO A 529 4.12 18.77 -20.37
N ILE A 530 3.66 18.70 -19.11
CA ILE A 530 4.03 17.65 -18.14
C ILE A 530 3.65 16.27 -18.67
N LEU A 531 2.52 16.19 -19.39
CA LEU A 531 2.11 15.00 -20.10
C LEU A 531 2.36 15.25 -21.59
N SER A 532 3.51 14.80 -22.11
CA SER A 532 3.90 15.03 -23.50
C SER A 532 2.86 14.53 -24.50
N ALA A 533 2.82 15.16 -25.70
CA ALA A 533 1.97 14.71 -26.81
C ALA A 533 2.20 13.23 -27.18
N ALA A 534 3.41 12.68 -26.94
CA ALA A 534 3.73 11.27 -27.16
C ALA A 534 2.89 10.31 -26.30
N TRP A 535 2.38 10.77 -25.14
CA TRP A 535 1.48 10.00 -24.29
C TRP A 535 0.06 9.92 -24.83
N TYR A 536 -0.29 10.81 -25.76
CA TYR A 536 -1.63 10.95 -26.33
C TYR A 536 -1.62 11.17 -27.84
N ALA A 537 -0.43 11.10 -28.49
CA ALA A 537 -0.38 11.14 -29.93
C ALA A 537 -1.14 9.94 -30.50
N ASP A 538 -2.25 10.30 -31.06
CA ASP A 538 -3.04 9.68 -32.08
C ASP A 538 -3.83 8.40 -31.79
N ALA A 539 -5.03 8.69 -31.32
CA ALA A 539 -6.24 8.20 -31.98
C ALA A 539 -6.53 9.20 -33.14
N ALA A 540 -5.79 9.18 -34.23
CA ALA A 540 -6.19 9.74 -35.51
C ALA A 540 -6.59 8.61 -36.43
#